data_0336291eca0bb1f715761aae0b4f2ee3
#
_entry.id   0336291eca0bb1f715761aae0b4f2ee3
#
_cell.length_a   1.000
_cell.length_b   1.000
_cell.length_c   1.000
_cell.angle_alpha   90.00
_cell.angle_beta   90.00
_cell.angle_gamma   90.00
#
_symmetry.space_group_name_H-M   'P 1'
#
loop_
_entity.id
_entity.type
_entity.pdbx_description
1 polymer ?
#
loop_
_entity_poly.entity_id
_entity_poly.type
_entity_poly.pdbx_seq_one_letter_code
_entity_poly.pdbx_strand_id
1 'polypeptide(L)'
;MIINVDLHIHSHFSGATSTSMTIETLAREAPRKGIDVVATGDCLHSEWQREIKQCERIDEGTFLLGETRFILTTEVEDKNRVHHLLLFPSFSSVDDFKERITKFSSNIETDGRPNVSLNGEQIAEFAKDVDALIGPAHAFTPWTAMYAYHDSLSSCYGDLTRYISFLELGLSADSNYGDRISELHRLTFLTNSDAHSPYPVRLAREFNRMSVKEATYREIKNAILRKNGNSVTLNVGLPPQEGKYNESACISCFRHYTLDEAVKRRWRCICGGRIKKGVRDRVNELADLPVPKHPEYRPPYLHIIPLAEIIAKALGQNSTFTKKVTKRWTELVDAFGSEVNILLDADIEEISKVTVPAVTEAIKAFREGKVIIHPGGGGRYGTIELPNEEERDTVRDKQKTLSDFLKT
;
A
#
# COMPACT_ATOMS: atom_id res chain seq x y z
N MET A 1 -3.82 9.60 -20.26
CA MET A 1 -3.80 10.48 -19.09
C MET A 1 -3.02 9.81 -17.94
N ILE A 2 -2.50 10.61 -17.03
CA ILE A 2 -1.88 10.10 -15.79
C ILE A 2 -2.91 10.22 -14.68
N ILE A 3 -3.06 9.16 -13.88
CA ILE A 3 -3.94 9.10 -12.71
C ILE A 3 -3.21 8.53 -11.51
N ASN A 4 -3.60 8.93 -10.31
CA ASN A 4 -3.17 8.32 -9.05
C ASN A 4 -4.30 7.46 -8.50
N VAL A 5 -3.98 6.23 -8.08
CA VAL A 5 -4.98 5.26 -7.64
C VAL A 5 -4.57 4.58 -6.33
N ASP A 6 -5.53 4.40 -5.44
CA ASP A 6 -5.41 3.60 -4.21
C ASP A 6 -6.43 2.46 -4.28
N LEU A 7 -5.95 1.23 -4.51
CA LEU A 7 -6.78 0.08 -4.88
C LEU A 7 -7.11 -0.85 -3.71
N HIS A 8 -6.71 -0.48 -2.48
CA HIS A 8 -6.98 -1.28 -1.27
C HIS A 8 -7.26 -0.38 -0.07
N ILE A 9 -8.53 -0.32 0.30
CA ILE A 9 -9.04 0.32 1.51
C ILE A 9 -10.11 -0.56 2.13
N HIS A 10 -10.57 -0.20 3.32
CA HIS A 10 -11.71 -0.82 4.00
C HIS A 10 -12.84 0.18 4.26
N SER A 11 -14.09 -0.30 4.23
CA SER A 11 -15.26 0.47 4.61
C SER A 11 -15.50 0.43 6.13
N HIS A 12 -16.44 1.21 6.60
CA HIS A 12 -16.87 1.19 8.01
C HIS A 12 -17.52 -0.14 8.46
N PHE A 13 -17.75 -1.07 7.53
CA PHE A 13 -18.24 -2.42 7.83
C PHE A 13 -17.12 -3.40 8.20
N SER A 14 -15.87 -3.09 7.91
CA SER A 14 -14.72 -3.92 8.30
C SER A 14 -14.31 -3.72 9.74
N GLY A 15 -13.94 -4.82 10.41
CA GLY A 15 -13.41 -4.78 11.77
C GLY A 15 -12.20 -3.84 11.92
N ALA A 16 -12.13 -3.14 13.04
CA ALA A 16 -11.08 -2.16 13.38
C ALA A 16 -10.99 -0.94 12.43
N THR A 17 -12.03 -0.68 11.64
CA THR A 17 -12.11 0.45 10.72
C THR A 17 -12.94 1.60 11.32
N SER A 18 -12.56 2.84 10.99
CA SER A 18 -13.27 4.04 11.43
C SER A 18 -14.69 4.07 10.86
N THR A 19 -15.67 4.43 11.69
CA THR A 19 -17.06 4.67 11.24
C THR A 19 -17.18 5.81 10.23
N SER A 20 -16.13 6.61 10.04
CA SER A 20 -16.06 7.66 9.03
C SER A 20 -15.61 7.16 7.64
N MET A 21 -15.31 5.87 7.47
CA MET A 21 -14.97 5.29 6.17
C MET A 21 -16.25 5.02 5.35
N THR A 22 -16.95 6.11 5.01
CA THR A 22 -18.14 6.13 4.16
C THR A 22 -17.79 6.60 2.76
N ILE A 23 -18.65 6.29 1.77
CA ILE A 23 -18.39 6.64 0.37
C ILE A 23 -18.31 8.17 0.18
N GLU A 24 -19.13 8.93 0.90
CA GLU A 24 -19.14 10.40 0.84
C GLU A 24 -17.87 11.00 1.44
N THR A 25 -17.38 10.43 2.55
CA THR A 25 -16.14 10.89 3.17
C THR A 25 -14.95 10.59 2.26
N LEU A 26 -14.89 9.41 1.69
CA LEU A 26 -13.85 9.03 0.73
C LEU A 26 -13.88 9.92 -0.52
N ALA A 27 -15.08 10.20 -1.06
CA ALA A 27 -15.26 11.10 -2.21
C ALA A 27 -14.74 12.52 -1.94
N ARG A 28 -14.87 13.01 -0.71
CA ARG A 28 -14.37 14.33 -0.30
C ARG A 28 -12.88 14.36 -0.03
N GLU A 29 -12.33 13.32 0.60
CA GLU A 29 -10.93 13.33 1.04
C GLU A 29 -9.94 12.87 -0.05
N ALA A 30 -10.36 12.01 -1.00
CA ALA A 30 -9.49 11.52 -2.06
C ALA A 30 -8.93 12.63 -2.96
N PRO A 31 -9.70 13.62 -3.44
CA PRO A 31 -9.15 14.73 -4.23
C PRO A 31 -8.14 15.56 -3.44
N ARG A 32 -8.37 15.78 -2.14
CA ARG A 32 -7.44 16.51 -1.27
C ARG A 32 -6.11 15.75 -1.09
N LYS A 33 -6.15 14.42 -1.16
CA LYS A 33 -4.95 13.57 -1.23
C LYS A 33 -4.30 13.59 -2.61
N GLY A 34 -5.06 13.87 -3.67
CA GLY A 34 -4.62 13.82 -5.07
C GLY A 34 -4.81 12.43 -5.69
N ILE A 35 -5.86 11.72 -5.26
CA ILE A 35 -6.22 10.40 -5.77
C ILE A 35 -7.45 10.51 -6.66
N ASP A 36 -7.32 10.06 -7.90
CA ASP A 36 -8.36 10.12 -8.91
C ASP A 36 -9.33 8.93 -8.82
N VAL A 37 -8.79 7.75 -8.45
CA VAL A 37 -9.56 6.51 -8.33
C VAL A 37 -9.25 5.83 -7.00
N VAL A 38 -10.29 5.55 -6.23
CA VAL A 38 -10.22 4.84 -4.95
C VAL A 38 -10.92 3.49 -5.08
N ALA A 39 -10.37 2.47 -4.45
CA ALA A 39 -11.08 1.22 -4.24
C ALA A 39 -12.35 1.46 -3.40
N THR A 40 -13.42 0.69 -3.63
CA THR A 40 -14.52 0.67 -2.68
C THR A 40 -14.12 -0.05 -1.39
N GLY A 41 -13.23 -1.05 -1.50
CA GLY A 41 -13.10 -2.07 -0.47
C GLY A 41 -14.42 -2.81 -0.24
N ASP A 42 -14.37 -3.91 0.45
CA ASP A 42 -15.52 -4.59 1.08
C ASP A 42 -16.79 -4.78 0.22
N CYS A 43 -16.67 -4.78 -1.14
CA CYS A 43 -17.81 -4.79 -2.05
C CYS A 43 -18.66 -6.07 -1.98
N LEU A 44 -18.25 -7.07 -1.20
CA LEU A 44 -19.06 -8.27 -0.92
C LEU A 44 -20.13 -8.02 0.16
N HIS A 45 -19.97 -6.98 1.00
CA HIS A 45 -20.94 -6.66 2.06
C HIS A 45 -22.20 -6.00 1.47
N SER A 46 -23.37 -6.57 1.72
CA SER A 46 -24.63 -6.16 1.08
C SER A 46 -25.01 -4.69 1.34
N GLU A 47 -24.86 -4.21 2.56
CA GLU A 47 -25.17 -2.81 2.90
C GLU A 47 -24.20 -1.85 2.20
N TRP A 48 -22.90 -2.20 2.14
CA TRP A 48 -21.91 -1.40 1.45
C TRP A 48 -22.18 -1.31 -0.06
N GLN A 49 -22.62 -2.40 -0.68
CA GLN A 49 -23.08 -2.36 -2.07
C GLN A 49 -24.23 -1.36 -2.29
N ARG A 50 -25.16 -1.24 -1.32
CA ARG A 50 -26.27 -0.27 -1.43
C ARG A 50 -25.76 1.16 -1.42
N GLU A 51 -24.76 1.48 -0.60
CA GLU A 51 -24.12 2.80 -0.59
C GLU A 51 -23.39 3.06 -1.92
N ILE A 52 -22.58 2.13 -2.42
CA ILE A 52 -21.88 2.28 -3.69
C ILE A 52 -22.85 2.46 -4.87
N LYS A 53 -23.98 1.74 -4.88
CA LYS A 53 -25.02 1.83 -5.92
C LYS A 53 -25.74 3.18 -5.96
N GLN A 54 -25.56 4.06 -4.97
CA GLN A 54 -26.05 5.44 -4.99
C GLN A 54 -25.14 6.39 -5.79
N CYS A 55 -23.90 5.99 -6.06
CA CYS A 55 -22.99 6.75 -6.91
C CYS A 55 -23.42 6.70 -8.37
N GLU A 56 -23.05 7.72 -9.14
CA GLU A 56 -23.24 7.73 -10.59
C GLU A 56 -22.43 6.58 -11.22
N ARG A 57 -23.08 5.76 -12.03
CA ARG A 57 -22.41 4.68 -12.74
C ARG A 57 -21.79 5.21 -14.04
N ILE A 58 -20.47 5.14 -14.15
CA ILE A 58 -19.73 5.52 -15.38
C ILE A 58 -19.66 4.35 -16.36
N ASP A 59 -19.31 3.15 -15.86
CA ASP A 59 -19.36 1.89 -16.60
C ASP A 59 -19.74 0.73 -15.67
N GLU A 60 -19.58 -0.53 -16.12
CA GLU A 60 -19.97 -1.70 -15.32
C GLU A 60 -19.23 -1.83 -13.99
N GLY A 61 -17.98 -1.37 -13.92
CA GLY A 61 -17.10 -1.49 -12.75
C GLY A 61 -16.61 -0.19 -12.17
N THR A 62 -17.08 0.96 -12.69
CA THR A 62 -16.61 2.31 -12.28
C THR A 62 -17.77 3.19 -11.88
N PHE A 63 -17.66 3.79 -10.70
CA PHE A 63 -18.68 4.66 -10.10
C PHE A 63 -18.06 6.03 -9.79
N LEU A 64 -18.87 7.08 -9.77
CA LEU A 64 -18.44 8.46 -9.53
C LEU A 64 -19.29 9.09 -8.42
N LEU A 65 -18.63 9.74 -7.48
CA LEU A 65 -19.25 10.65 -6.51
C LEU A 65 -18.36 11.90 -6.38
N GLY A 66 -18.91 13.06 -6.71
CA GLY A 66 -18.13 14.30 -6.81
C GLY A 66 -17.04 14.17 -7.89
N GLU A 67 -15.79 14.33 -7.53
CA GLU A 67 -14.63 14.20 -8.44
C GLU A 67 -13.96 12.83 -8.34
N THR A 68 -14.33 12.00 -7.37
CA THR A 68 -13.69 10.73 -7.06
C THR A 68 -14.35 9.57 -7.80
N ARG A 69 -13.56 8.80 -8.50
CA ARG A 69 -14.00 7.52 -9.08
C ARG A 69 -13.75 6.38 -8.11
N PHE A 70 -14.64 5.41 -8.13
CA PHE A 70 -14.56 4.19 -7.33
C PHE A 70 -14.58 2.97 -8.23
N ILE A 71 -13.79 1.96 -7.88
CA ILE A 71 -13.83 0.63 -8.49
C ILE A 71 -14.11 -0.44 -7.45
N LEU A 72 -14.79 -1.51 -7.87
CA LEU A 72 -15.21 -2.59 -6.97
C LEU A 72 -14.05 -3.46 -6.56
N THR A 73 -13.73 -3.45 -5.26
CA THR A 73 -12.67 -4.29 -4.69
C THR A 73 -13.13 -4.93 -3.38
N THR A 74 -12.46 -5.98 -2.99
CA THR A 74 -12.60 -6.59 -1.66
C THR A 74 -11.32 -7.30 -1.26
N GLU A 75 -11.09 -7.43 0.04
CA GLU A 75 -10.12 -8.33 0.63
C GLU A 75 -10.85 -9.56 1.19
N VAL A 76 -10.28 -10.75 0.99
CA VAL A 76 -10.80 -12.02 1.52
C VAL A 76 -9.68 -12.72 2.28
N GLU A 77 -9.93 -13.12 3.53
CA GLU A 77 -9.01 -13.95 4.33
C GLU A 77 -9.30 -15.43 4.07
N ASP A 78 -8.27 -16.20 3.67
CA ASP A 78 -8.35 -17.63 3.46
C ASP A 78 -8.24 -18.44 4.78
N LYS A 79 -8.43 -19.76 4.72
CA LYS A 79 -8.33 -20.66 5.89
C LYS A 79 -6.96 -20.66 6.58
N ASN A 80 -5.91 -20.19 5.90
CA ASN A 80 -4.55 -20.10 6.40
C ASN A 80 -4.21 -18.67 6.89
N ARG A 81 -5.20 -17.76 6.91
CA ARG A 81 -5.05 -16.36 7.24
C ARG A 81 -4.29 -15.53 6.20
N VAL A 82 -4.20 -16.03 4.98
CA VAL A 82 -3.66 -15.24 3.87
C VAL A 82 -4.75 -14.33 3.33
N HIS A 83 -4.41 -13.06 3.15
CA HIS A 83 -5.30 -12.08 2.56
C HIS A 83 -5.11 -12.01 1.04
N HIS A 84 -6.22 -11.99 0.33
CA HIS A 84 -6.29 -11.89 -1.12
C HIS A 84 -7.08 -10.64 -1.52
N LEU A 85 -6.47 -9.77 -2.33
CA LEU A 85 -7.13 -8.60 -2.89
C LEU A 85 -7.76 -8.96 -4.23
N LEU A 86 -9.05 -8.66 -4.38
CA LEU A 86 -9.82 -8.89 -5.60
C LEU A 86 -10.33 -7.57 -6.16
N LEU A 87 -10.31 -7.45 -7.50
CA LEU A 87 -10.87 -6.33 -8.24
C LEU A 87 -11.90 -6.86 -9.25
N PHE A 88 -13.12 -6.34 -9.21
CA PHE A 88 -14.24 -6.87 -9.99
C PHE A 88 -14.65 -5.97 -11.16
N PRO A 89 -15.01 -6.55 -12.33
CA PRO A 89 -15.45 -5.79 -13.49
C PRO A 89 -16.86 -5.22 -13.38
N SER A 90 -17.70 -5.76 -12.48
CA SER A 90 -19.11 -5.37 -12.35
C SER A 90 -19.72 -5.87 -11.04
N PHE A 91 -20.88 -5.32 -10.66
CA PHE A 91 -21.66 -5.89 -9.55
C PHE A 91 -22.15 -7.30 -9.83
N SER A 92 -22.45 -7.66 -11.08
CA SER A 92 -22.81 -9.05 -11.42
C SER A 92 -21.69 -10.01 -11.04
N SER A 93 -20.43 -9.67 -11.38
CA SER A 93 -19.26 -10.47 -10.98
C SER A 93 -19.06 -10.53 -9.45
N VAL A 94 -19.36 -9.44 -8.75
CA VAL A 94 -19.33 -9.42 -7.27
C VAL A 94 -20.38 -10.36 -6.68
N ASP A 95 -21.61 -10.30 -7.19
CA ASP A 95 -22.73 -11.11 -6.70
C ASP A 95 -22.52 -12.60 -7.00
N ASP A 96 -22.04 -12.94 -8.22
CA ASP A 96 -21.70 -14.32 -8.61
C ASP A 96 -20.54 -14.89 -7.75
N PHE A 97 -19.52 -14.08 -7.47
CA PHE A 97 -18.43 -14.49 -6.58
C PHE A 97 -18.91 -14.67 -5.14
N LYS A 98 -19.73 -13.74 -4.64
CA LYS A 98 -20.32 -13.79 -3.31
C LYS A 98 -21.15 -15.07 -3.12
N GLU A 99 -22.01 -15.42 -4.09
CA GLU A 99 -22.82 -16.64 -4.04
C GLU A 99 -21.94 -17.90 -3.88
N ARG A 100 -20.82 -17.97 -4.63
CA ARG A 100 -19.89 -19.11 -4.57
C ARG A 100 -19.22 -19.28 -3.23
N ILE A 101 -18.82 -18.17 -2.57
CA ILE A 101 -18.06 -18.22 -1.32
C ILE A 101 -18.94 -18.21 -0.05
N THR A 102 -20.22 -17.82 -0.15
CA THR A 102 -21.11 -17.64 1.02
C THR A 102 -21.19 -18.90 1.89
N LYS A 103 -21.27 -20.08 1.33
CA LYS A 103 -21.31 -21.34 2.10
C LYS A 103 -20.01 -21.68 2.84
N PHE A 104 -18.92 -20.98 2.52
CA PHE A 104 -17.60 -21.16 3.14
C PHE A 104 -17.24 -20.03 4.12
N SER A 105 -18.12 -19.03 4.29
CA SER A 105 -17.92 -17.90 5.19
C SER A 105 -19.00 -17.84 6.26
N SER A 106 -18.61 -17.50 7.48
CA SER A 106 -19.55 -17.27 8.58
C SER A 106 -19.82 -15.78 8.83
N ASN A 107 -19.10 -14.88 8.19
CA ASN A 107 -19.12 -13.44 8.47
C ASN A 107 -19.30 -12.53 7.24
N ILE A 108 -19.66 -13.07 6.08
CA ILE A 108 -19.75 -12.33 4.80
C ILE A 108 -20.75 -11.14 4.84
N GLU A 109 -21.74 -11.19 5.73
CA GLU A 109 -22.73 -10.12 5.92
C GLU A 109 -22.49 -9.29 7.20
N THR A 110 -21.47 -9.61 7.98
CA THR A 110 -21.20 -8.96 9.28
C THR A 110 -19.82 -8.33 9.37
N ASP A 111 -18.95 -8.59 8.38
CA ASP A 111 -17.62 -7.99 8.27
C ASP A 111 -17.34 -7.70 6.80
N GLY A 112 -16.84 -6.49 6.49
CA GLY A 112 -16.47 -6.10 5.13
C GLY A 112 -15.39 -6.99 4.52
N ARG A 113 -14.51 -7.55 5.37
CA ARG A 113 -13.49 -8.55 4.99
C ARG A 113 -13.90 -9.94 5.45
N PRO A 114 -14.53 -10.74 4.58
CA PRO A 114 -14.98 -12.08 4.95
C PRO A 114 -13.81 -13.05 5.12
N ASN A 115 -13.93 -13.92 6.14
CA ASN A 115 -13.07 -15.09 6.30
C ASN A 115 -13.74 -16.30 5.66
N VAL A 116 -12.97 -17.06 4.89
CA VAL A 116 -13.48 -18.25 4.20
C VAL A 116 -12.68 -19.49 4.53
N SER A 117 -13.35 -20.65 4.59
CA SER A 117 -12.72 -21.97 4.80
C SER A 117 -12.09 -22.55 3.52
N LEU A 118 -11.79 -21.69 2.52
CA LEU A 118 -11.13 -22.03 1.26
C LEU A 118 -9.62 -21.73 1.35
N ASN A 119 -8.82 -22.33 0.47
CA ASN A 119 -7.43 -21.95 0.25
C ASN A 119 -7.29 -20.94 -0.89
N GLY A 120 -6.08 -20.36 -1.07
CA GLY A 120 -5.83 -19.37 -2.11
C GLY A 120 -6.13 -19.86 -3.54
N GLU A 121 -5.87 -21.14 -3.85
CA GLU A 121 -6.16 -21.73 -5.17
C GLU A 121 -7.66 -21.75 -5.45
N GLN A 122 -8.49 -22.18 -4.49
CA GLN A 122 -9.95 -22.23 -4.62
C GLN A 122 -10.55 -20.83 -4.76
N ILE A 123 -10.03 -19.84 -4.01
CA ILE A 123 -10.46 -18.45 -4.15
C ILE A 123 -10.07 -17.91 -5.54
N ALA A 124 -8.87 -18.23 -6.03
CA ALA A 124 -8.43 -17.82 -7.37
C ALA A 124 -9.24 -18.49 -8.49
N GLU A 125 -9.70 -19.73 -8.31
CA GLU A 125 -10.60 -20.40 -9.25
C GLU A 125 -11.92 -19.63 -9.35
N PHE A 126 -12.57 -19.32 -8.23
CA PHE A 126 -13.81 -18.55 -8.23
C PHE A 126 -13.63 -17.13 -8.78
N ALA A 127 -12.50 -16.47 -8.48
CA ALA A 127 -12.19 -15.16 -9.07
C ALA A 127 -12.05 -15.22 -10.59
N LYS A 128 -11.41 -16.27 -11.11
CA LYS A 128 -11.25 -16.51 -12.54
C LYS A 128 -12.60 -16.73 -13.24
N ASP A 129 -13.49 -17.48 -12.64
CA ASP A 129 -14.80 -17.79 -13.19
C ASP A 129 -15.68 -16.54 -13.39
N VAL A 130 -15.44 -15.48 -12.62
CA VAL A 130 -16.17 -14.20 -12.68
C VAL A 130 -15.35 -13.06 -13.30
N ASP A 131 -14.23 -13.36 -13.96
CA ASP A 131 -13.29 -12.41 -14.58
C ASP A 131 -12.73 -11.33 -13.62
N ALA A 132 -12.70 -11.62 -12.31
CA ALA A 132 -12.09 -10.74 -11.33
C ALA A 132 -10.56 -10.88 -11.34
N LEU A 133 -9.81 -9.78 -11.21
CA LEU A 133 -8.40 -9.87 -10.90
C LEU A 133 -8.21 -10.30 -9.44
N ILE A 134 -7.21 -11.11 -9.18
CA ILE A 134 -6.81 -11.52 -7.83
C ILE A 134 -5.30 -11.49 -7.69
N GLY A 135 -4.83 -11.10 -6.51
CA GLY A 135 -3.43 -11.17 -6.11
C GLY A 135 -3.29 -11.17 -4.59
N PRO A 136 -2.12 -11.56 -4.06
CA PRO A 136 -1.88 -11.50 -2.62
C PRO A 136 -1.88 -10.04 -2.15
N ALA A 137 -2.69 -9.74 -1.13
CA ALA A 137 -2.68 -8.46 -0.44
C ALA A 137 -1.45 -8.37 0.47
N HIS A 138 -0.84 -7.16 0.57
CA HIS A 138 0.32 -6.87 1.43
C HIS A 138 1.25 -8.09 1.69
N ALA A 139 1.74 -8.68 0.59
CA ALA A 139 2.30 -10.04 0.49
C ALA A 139 3.43 -10.37 1.47
N PHE A 140 4.05 -9.38 2.10
CA PHE A 140 5.16 -9.52 3.03
C PHE A 140 4.82 -9.16 4.48
N THR A 141 3.60 -8.68 4.75
CA THR A 141 3.19 -8.30 6.10
C THR A 141 3.14 -9.52 7.03
N PRO A 142 3.75 -9.49 8.21
CA PRO A 142 3.66 -10.60 9.15
C PRO A 142 2.20 -10.87 9.56
N TRP A 143 1.83 -12.15 9.70
CA TRP A 143 0.56 -12.69 10.21
C TRP A 143 -0.57 -12.90 9.20
N THR A 144 -0.67 -12.11 8.14
CA THR A 144 -1.79 -12.16 7.19
C THR A 144 -1.34 -12.18 5.72
N ALA A 145 -0.05 -12.22 5.49
CA ALA A 145 0.52 -12.19 4.15
C ALA A 145 0.78 -13.60 3.61
N MET A 146 0.77 -13.72 2.30
CA MET A 146 1.11 -14.96 1.61
C MET A 146 2.48 -15.49 2.06
N TYR A 147 3.51 -14.65 2.05
CA TYR A 147 4.87 -15.07 2.42
C TYR A 147 5.11 -15.26 3.92
N ALA A 148 4.10 -15.03 4.77
CA ALA A 148 4.14 -15.47 6.17
C ALA A 148 3.91 -16.97 6.32
N TYR A 149 3.22 -17.61 5.36
CA TYR A 149 2.76 -19.01 5.42
C TYR A 149 3.20 -19.86 4.22
N HIS A 150 3.56 -19.24 3.11
CA HIS A 150 3.95 -19.90 1.85
C HIS A 150 5.34 -19.47 1.42
N ASP A 151 6.08 -20.37 0.76
CA ASP A 151 7.43 -20.10 0.25
C ASP A 151 7.43 -19.70 -1.23
N SER A 152 6.29 -19.82 -1.92
CA SER A 152 6.15 -19.50 -3.34
C SER A 152 4.70 -19.19 -3.69
N LEU A 153 4.50 -18.53 -4.84
CA LEU A 153 3.15 -18.34 -5.42
C LEU A 153 2.45 -19.69 -5.67
N SER A 154 3.18 -20.68 -6.16
CA SER A 154 2.60 -21.99 -6.47
C SER A 154 2.18 -22.76 -5.22
N SER A 155 2.83 -22.57 -4.09
CA SER A 155 2.41 -23.17 -2.83
C SER A 155 1.11 -22.58 -2.27
N CYS A 156 0.74 -21.35 -2.70
CA CYS A 156 -0.51 -20.71 -2.32
C CYS A 156 -1.63 -20.93 -3.37
N TYR A 157 -1.29 -20.79 -4.65
CA TYR A 157 -2.28 -20.73 -5.74
C TYR A 157 -2.27 -21.95 -6.68
N GLY A 158 -1.43 -22.96 -6.42
CA GLY A 158 -1.39 -24.21 -7.19
C GLY A 158 -1.36 -23.99 -8.70
N ASP A 159 -2.25 -24.64 -9.42
CA ASP A 159 -2.39 -24.53 -10.88
C ASP A 159 -2.86 -23.15 -11.34
N LEU A 160 -3.50 -22.36 -10.47
CA LEU A 160 -3.95 -20.98 -10.72
C LEU A 160 -2.84 -19.94 -10.60
N THR A 161 -1.62 -20.34 -10.27
CA THR A 161 -0.45 -19.42 -10.15
C THR A 161 -0.33 -18.51 -11.38
N ARG A 162 -0.55 -19.03 -12.59
CA ARG A 162 -0.46 -18.23 -13.84
C ARG A 162 -1.57 -17.19 -14.00
N TYR A 163 -2.67 -17.35 -13.30
CA TYR A 163 -3.78 -16.40 -13.29
C TYR A 163 -3.47 -15.17 -12.45
N ILE A 164 -2.62 -15.32 -11.43
CA ILE A 164 -2.18 -14.21 -10.58
C ILE A 164 -1.36 -13.23 -11.42
N SER A 165 -1.80 -11.99 -11.54
CA SER A 165 -1.20 -10.96 -12.41
C SER A 165 -0.54 -9.80 -11.66
N PHE A 166 -0.87 -9.62 -10.39
CA PHE A 166 -0.29 -8.59 -9.54
C PHE A 166 0.04 -9.13 -8.14
N LEU A 167 0.84 -8.37 -7.43
CA LEU A 167 1.14 -8.56 -6.02
C LEU A 167 1.14 -7.19 -5.35
N GLU A 168 0.45 -7.06 -4.23
CA GLU A 168 0.55 -5.87 -3.40
C GLU A 168 1.73 -6.02 -2.44
N LEU A 169 2.63 -5.03 -2.47
CA LEU A 169 3.83 -5.04 -1.62
C LEU A 169 3.47 -4.82 -0.15
N GLY A 170 2.55 -3.89 0.11
CA GLY A 170 2.15 -3.45 1.44
C GLY A 170 3.26 -2.65 2.14
N LEU A 171 2.94 -2.15 3.34
CA LEU A 171 3.77 -1.23 4.12
C LEU A 171 5.11 -1.81 4.61
N SER A 172 5.36 -3.10 4.39
CA SER A 172 6.54 -3.81 4.91
C SER A 172 7.58 -4.14 3.86
N ALA A 173 7.31 -3.85 2.58
CA ALA A 173 8.19 -4.19 1.45
C ALA A 173 8.13 -3.14 0.35
N ASP A 174 9.19 -3.08 -0.45
CA ASP A 174 9.29 -2.29 -1.66
C ASP A 174 9.68 -3.17 -2.86
N SER A 175 9.87 -2.56 -4.03
CA SER A 175 10.31 -3.28 -5.22
C SER A 175 11.71 -3.89 -5.06
N ASN A 176 12.59 -3.31 -4.21
CA ASN A 176 13.90 -3.91 -3.94
C ASN A 176 13.77 -5.25 -3.19
N TYR A 177 12.80 -5.36 -2.30
CA TYR A 177 12.53 -6.62 -1.62
C TYR A 177 11.90 -7.64 -2.58
N GLY A 178 10.85 -7.24 -3.31
CA GLY A 178 10.13 -8.12 -4.22
C GLY A 178 10.97 -8.64 -5.39
N ASP A 179 11.79 -7.78 -5.99
CA ASP A 179 12.57 -8.14 -7.18
C ASP A 179 13.86 -8.93 -6.87
N ARG A 180 14.06 -9.36 -5.62
CA ARG A 180 15.02 -10.41 -5.24
C ARG A 180 14.42 -11.83 -5.35
N ILE A 181 13.12 -11.94 -5.60
CA ILE A 181 12.38 -13.20 -5.75
C ILE A 181 11.97 -13.30 -7.22
N SER A 182 12.66 -14.12 -8.01
CA SER A 182 12.53 -14.13 -9.48
C SER A 182 11.14 -14.54 -9.96
N GLU A 183 10.40 -15.38 -9.23
CA GLU A 183 9.02 -15.74 -9.58
C GLU A 183 8.08 -14.53 -9.66
N LEU A 184 8.39 -13.42 -8.94
CA LEU A 184 7.61 -12.19 -8.91
C LEU A 184 7.90 -11.27 -10.10
N HIS A 185 8.93 -11.53 -10.88
CA HIS A 185 9.30 -10.68 -12.02
C HIS A 185 8.16 -10.55 -13.04
N ARG A 186 7.32 -11.55 -13.21
CA ARG A 186 6.18 -11.50 -14.14
C ARG A 186 5.00 -10.67 -13.64
N LEU A 187 4.92 -10.39 -12.33
CA LEU A 187 3.79 -9.70 -11.71
C LEU A 187 3.96 -8.18 -11.75
N THR A 188 2.85 -7.47 -11.84
CA THR A 188 2.81 -6.04 -11.57
C THR A 188 2.79 -5.81 -10.07
N PHE A 189 3.68 -4.97 -9.55
CA PHE A 189 3.64 -4.57 -8.14
C PHE A 189 2.69 -3.41 -7.94
N LEU A 190 1.88 -3.52 -6.90
CA LEU A 190 0.98 -2.47 -6.45
C LEU A 190 1.37 -2.01 -5.05
N THR A 191 1.18 -0.73 -4.82
CA THR A 191 1.29 -0.08 -3.52
C THR A 191 -0.06 0.55 -3.19
N ASN A 192 -0.70 0.12 -2.11
CA ASN A 192 -1.99 0.64 -1.70
C ASN A 192 -1.99 0.89 -0.20
N SER A 193 -2.88 1.74 0.26
CA SER A 193 -2.81 2.24 1.63
C SER A 193 -3.27 1.26 2.70
N ASP A 194 -4.11 0.29 2.34
CA ASP A 194 -4.81 -0.56 3.31
C ASP A 194 -5.47 0.30 4.40
N ALA A 195 -6.19 1.35 3.94
CA ALA A 195 -6.67 2.38 4.83
C ALA A 195 -7.91 1.93 5.61
N HIS A 196 -7.83 2.05 6.93
CA HIS A 196 -8.92 1.84 7.89
C HIS A 196 -9.44 3.16 8.47
N SER A 197 -9.02 4.29 7.90
CA SER A 197 -9.43 5.63 8.34
C SER A 197 -9.24 6.62 7.17
N PRO A 198 -10.16 7.59 7.00
CA PRO A 198 -10.10 8.58 5.93
C PRO A 198 -9.12 9.72 6.25
N TYR A 199 -8.50 9.73 7.42
CA TYR A 199 -7.55 10.79 7.79
C TYR A 199 -6.32 10.81 6.88
N PRO A 200 -5.73 11.99 6.63
CA PRO A 200 -4.62 12.15 5.66
C PRO A 200 -3.41 11.25 5.88
N VAL A 201 -3.16 10.81 7.11
CA VAL A 201 -2.05 9.89 7.44
C VAL A 201 -2.35 8.42 7.15
N ARG A 202 -3.55 8.09 6.68
CA ARG A 202 -3.98 6.71 6.40
C ARG A 202 -4.43 6.53 4.96
N LEU A 203 -5.44 7.29 4.53
CA LEU A 203 -5.92 7.25 3.15
C LEU A 203 -4.78 7.66 2.22
N ALA A 204 -4.54 6.86 1.19
CA ALA A 204 -3.50 7.08 0.19
C ALA A 204 -2.11 7.40 0.78
N ARG A 205 -1.73 6.76 1.89
CA ARG A 205 -0.35 6.80 2.39
C ARG A 205 0.60 6.00 1.50
N GLU A 206 0.06 5.08 0.73
CA GLU A 206 0.66 4.39 -0.41
C GLU A 206 -0.32 4.41 -1.56
N PHE A 207 0.16 4.55 -2.78
CA PHE A 207 -0.68 4.60 -3.97
C PHE A 207 0.14 4.29 -5.23
N ASN A 208 -0.55 4.12 -6.37
CA ASN A 208 0.09 3.90 -7.66
C ASN A 208 -0.20 5.08 -8.58
N ARG A 209 0.77 5.50 -9.37
CA ARG A 209 0.55 6.37 -10.52
C ARG A 209 0.48 5.50 -11.77
N MET A 210 -0.54 5.72 -12.60
CA MET A 210 -0.79 4.91 -13.79
C MET A 210 -0.94 5.79 -15.03
N SER A 211 -0.44 5.30 -16.16
CA SER A 211 -0.75 5.84 -17.48
C SER A 211 -1.87 5.02 -18.09
N VAL A 212 -3.02 5.66 -18.33
CA VAL A 212 -4.24 5.03 -18.83
C VAL A 212 -4.92 5.91 -19.86
N LYS A 213 -5.84 5.34 -20.67
CA LYS A 213 -6.64 6.12 -21.62
C LYS A 213 -7.77 6.88 -20.92
N GLU A 214 -8.44 6.20 -19.98
CA GLU A 214 -9.54 6.71 -19.17
C GLU A 214 -9.41 6.19 -17.74
N ALA A 215 -9.96 6.92 -16.76
CA ALA A 215 -9.93 6.48 -15.36
C ALA A 215 -11.11 5.52 -15.08
N THR A 216 -11.07 4.32 -15.64
CA THR A 216 -12.09 3.26 -15.52
C THR A 216 -11.47 1.94 -15.05
N TYR A 217 -12.29 1.05 -14.49
CA TYR A 217 -11.86 -0.30 -14.11
C TYR A 217 -11.14 -1.00 -15.26
N ARG A 218 -11.70 -0.96 -16.48
CA ARG A 218 -11.12 -1.61 -17.65
C ARG A 218 -9.71 -1.14 -17.94
N GLU A 219 -9.46 0.16 -17.86
CA GLU A 219 -8.15 0.71 -18.17
C GLU A 219 -7.16 0.47 -17.02
N ILE A 220 -7.62 0.46 -15.76
CA ILE A 220 -6.82 0.05 -14.60
C ILE A 220 -6.44 -1.44 -14.71
N LYS A 221 -7.40 -2.33 -15.08
CA LYS A 221 -7.13 -3.73 -15.38
C LYS A 221 -6.08 -3.87 -16.48
N ASN A 222 -6.17 -3.07 -17.56
CA ASN A 222 -5.18 -3.06 -18.62
C ASN A 222 -3.81 -2.59 -18.12
N ALA A 223 -3.74 -1.60 -17.24
CA ALA A 223 -2.49 -1.13 -16.66
C ALA A 223 -1.82 -2.20 -15.78
N ILE A 224 -2.60 -2.89 -14.94
CA ILE A 224 -2.11 -4.02 -14.13
C ILE A 224 -1.60 -5.16 -15.04
N LEU A 225 -2.30 -5.44 -16.13
CA LEU A 225 -1.92 -6.48 -17.11
C LEU A 225 -0.88 -6.01 -18.13
N ARG A 226 -0.48 -4.74 -18.11
CA ARG A 226 0.43 -4.09 -19.08
C ARG A 226 -0.04 -4.27 -20.52
N LYS A 227 -1.32 -3.98 -20.77
CA LYS A 227 -1.98 -4.11 -22.08
C LYS A 227 -2.38 -2.76 -22.66
N ASN A 228 -2.52 -2.71 -23.96
CA ASN A 228 -3.07 -1.57 -24.70
C ASN A 228 -2.31 -0.24 -24.50
N GLY A 229 -1.04 -0.30 -24.10
CA GLY A 229 -0.21 0.87 -23.80
C GLY A 229 -0.44 1.46 -22.40
N ASN A 230 -1.27 0.81 -21.57
CA ASN A 230 -1.48 1.21 -20.19
C ASN A 230 -0.45 0.53 -19.27
N SER A 231 -0.02 1.23 -18.23
CA SER A 231 0.96 0.70 -17.27
C SER A 231 0.91 1.44 -15.93
N VAL A 232 1.41 0.78 -14.90
CA VAL A 232 1.83 1.45 -13.66
C VAL A 232 3.15 2.16 -13.95
N THR A 233 3.21 3.47 -13.70
CA THR A 233 4.39 4.31 -14.02
C THR A 233 5.19 4.71 -12.80
N LEU A 234 4.59 4.64 -11.60
CA LEU A 234 5.26 4.90 -10.32
C LEU A 234 4.54 4.14 -9.20
N ASN A 235 5.31 3.47 -8.35
CA ASN A 235 4.85 3.02 -7.04
C ASN A 235 5.28 4.04 -5.98
N VAL A 236 4.36 4.46 -5.13
CA VAL A 236 4.64 5.39 -4.02
C VAL A 236 4.27 4.70 -2.72
N GLY A 237 5.19 4.65 -1.78
CA GLY A 237 4.93 4.00 -0.51
C GLY A 237 5.92 4.37 0.59
N LEU A 238 5.68 3.85 1.77
CA LEU A 238 6.52 4.08 2.93
C LEU A 238 7.86 3.35 2.79
N PRO A 239 8.94 3.86 3.39
CA PRO A 239 10.16 3.07 3.54
C PRO A 239 9.86 1.80 4.37
N PRO A 240 10.16 0.58 3.86
CA PRO A 240 9.91 -0.66 4.61
C PRO A 240 10.56 -0.70 5.99
N GLN A 241 11.64 0.06 6.16
CA GLN A 241 12.37 0.17 7.42
C GLN A 241 11.52 0.82 8.54
N GLU A 242 10.50 1.63 8.22
CA GLU A 242 9.56 2.15 9.22
C GLU A 242 8.69 1.05 9.85
N GLY A 243 8.50 -0.07 9.15
CA GLY A 243 7.68 -1.18 9.61
C GLY A 243 8.15 -1.75 10.95
N LYS A 244 7.25 -1.88 11.92
CA LYS A 244 7.55 -2.40 13.27
C LYS A 244 8.08 -3.84 13.31
N TYR A 245 8.11 -4.52 12.18
CA TYR A 245 8.66 -5.86 12.01
C TYR A 245 9.63 -5.94 10.82
N ASN A 246 10.27 -4.82 10.43
CA ASN A 246 11.20 -4.83 9.31
C ASN A 246 12.41 -5.73 9.61
N GLU A 247 13.08 -5.52 10.72
CA GLU A 247 14.24 -6.33 11.13
C GLU A 247 13.89 -7.35 12.21
N SER A 248 14.64 -8.46 12.26
CA SER A 248 14.56 -9.41 13.35
C SER A 248 14.99 -8.77 14.66
N ALA A 249 14.10 -8.73 15.63
CA ALA A 249 14.37 -8.10 16.92
C ALA A 249 13.62 -8.74 18.07
N CYS A 250 14.13 -8.53 19.28
CA CYS A 250 13.49 -9.00 20.50
C CYS A 250 12.19 -8.23 20.78
N ILE A 251 11.10 -8.93 21.10
CA ILE A 251 9.82 -8.32 21.42
C ILE A 251 9.78 -7.67 22.82
N SER A 252 10.79 -7.92 23.68
CA SER A 252 10.85 -7.40 25.04
C SER A 252 11.80 -6.21 25.19
N CYS A 253 13.01 -6.29 24.62
CA CYS A 253 14.02 -5.22 24.75
C CYS A 253 14.34 -4.53 23.42
N PHE A 254 13.71 -4.93 22.32
CA PHE A 254 13.85 -4.38 20.98
C PHE A 254 15.28 -4.42 20.38
N ARG A 255 16.16 -5.26 20.95
CA ARG A 255 17.49 -5.47 20.39
C ARG A 255 17.37 -6.18 19.03
N HIS A 256 18.03 -5.62 18.02
CA HIS A 256 18.09 -6.15 16.66
C HIS A 256 19.09 -7.28 16.57
N TYR A 257 18.84 -8.21 15.65
CA TYR A 257 19.68 -9.39 15.34
C TYR A 257 19.71 -9.60 13.83
N THR A 258 20.86 -10.08 13.34
CA THR A 258 20.91 -10.67 12.00
C THR A 258 20.19 -12.02 12.01
N LEU A 259 19.83 -12.53 10.83
CA LEU A 259 19.21 -13.86 10.69
C LEU A 259 20.09 -14.94 11.33
N ASP A 260 21.40 -14.94 11.02
CA ASP A 260 22.36 -15.92 11.54
C ASP A 260 22.47 -15.88 13.08
N GLU A 261 22.50 -14.68 13.65
CA GLU A 261 22.52 -14.54 15.12
C GLU A 261 21.24 -15.05 15.75
N ALA A 262 20.07 -14.72 15.16
CA ALA A 262 18.78 -15.18 15.65
C ALA A 262 18.66 -16.72 15.61
N VAL A 263 19.09 -17.34 14.50
CA VAL A 263 19.11 -18.79 14.33
C VAL A 263 20.07 -19.45 15.34
N LYS A 264 21.33 -18.99 15.46
CA LYS A 264 22.30 -19.50 16.44
C LYS A 264 21.77 -19.42 17.88
N ARG A 265 20.98 -18.39 18.19
CA ARG A 265 20.34 -18.18 19.49
C ARG A 265 19.01 -18.92 19.64
N ARG A 266 18.61 -19.74 18.65
CA ARG A 266 17.32 -20.42 18.64
C ARG A 266 16.15 -19.46 18.92
N TRP A 267 16.22 -18.26 18.32
CA TRP A 267 15.22 -17.18 18.47
C TRP A 267 15.01 -16.69 19.90
N ARG A 268 16.06 -16.78 20.76
CA ARG A 268 16.06 -16.27 22.13
C ARG A 268 17.07 -15.14 22.29
N CYS A 269 16.58 -14.02 22.81
CA CYS A 269 17.39 -12.84 23.13
C CYS A 269 18.24 -13.09 24.40
N ILE A 270 19.34 -12.34 24.53
CA ILE A 270 20.14 -12.36 25.77
C ILE A 270 19.37 -11.89 26.99
N CYS A 271 18.30 -11.10 26.84
CA CYS A 271 17.40 -10.72 27.93
C CYS A 271 16.37 -11.79 28.30
N GLY A 272 16.39 -12.97 27.64
CA GLY A 272 15.43 -14.05 27.80
C GLY A 272 14.16 -13.91 26.94
N GLY A 273 13.93 -12.74 26.32
CA GLY A 273 12.78 -12.50 25.46
C GLY A 273 12.86 -13.29 24.14
N ARG A 274 11.71 -13.39 23.44
CA ARG A 274 11.64 -14.02 22.12
C ARG A 274 12.14 -13.04 21.05
N ILE A 275 12.92 -13.51 20.07
CA ILE A 275 13.26 -12.78 18.85
C ILE A 275 12.14 -13.07 17.83
N LYS A 276 11.52 -12.01 17.29
CA LYS A 276 10.56 -12.11 16.20
C LYS A 276 11.32 -11.91 14.89
N LYS A 277 11.11 -12.83 13.94
CA LYS A 277 11.70 -12.72 12.59
C LYS A 277 11.14 -11.48 11.89
N GLY A 278 12.03 -10.70 11.29
CA GLY A 278 11.69 -9.53 10.48
C GLY A 278 11.37 -9.87 9.02
N VAL A 279 10.67 -8.96 8.37
CA VAL A 279 10.32 -9.08 6.93
C VAL A 279 11.56 -9.13 6.07
N ARG A 280 12.58 -8.29 6.34
CA ARG A 280 13.85 -8.31 5.63
C ARG A 280 14.51 -9.70 5.65
N ASP A 281 14.51 -10.35 6.80
CA ASP A 281 15.13 -11.67 6.95
C ASP A 281 14.26 -12.76 6.30
N ARG A 282 12.94 -12.62 6.31
CA ARG A 282 12.07 -13.51 5.54
C ARG A 282 12.27 -13.37 4.03
N VAL A 283 12.43 -12.16 3.52
CA VAL A 283 12.79 -11.92 2.12
C VAL A 283 14.16 -12.56 1.81
N ASN A 284 15.15 -12.46 2.70
CA ASN A 284 16.46 -13.11 2.52
C ASN A 284 16.35 -14.63 2.41
N GLU A 285 15.39 -15.26 3.11
CA GLU A 285 15.15 -16.71 3.00
C GLU A 285 14.49 -17.10 1.67
N LEU A 286 13.59 -16.26 1.15
CA LEU A 286 12.83 -16.52 -0.07
C LEU A 286 13.60 -16.14 -1.34
N ALA A 287 14.54 -15.21 -1.23
CA ALA A 287 15.25 -14.63 -2.36
C ALA A 287 16.19 -15.65 -3.03
N ASP A 288 16.02 -15.83 -4.32
CA ASP A 288 16.91 -16.56 -5.21
C ASP A 288 17.93 -15.64 -5.91
N LEU A 289 17.80 -14.32 -5.73
CA LEU A 289 18.74 -13.32 -6.24
C LEU A 289 19.43 -12.57 -5.09
N PRO A 290 20.77 -12.42 -5.13
CA PRO A 290 21.51 -11.73 -4.06
C PRO A 290 21.24 -10.24 -4.00
N VAL A 291 20.89 -9.62 -5.14
CA VAL A 291 20.53 -8.21 -5.30
C VAL A 291 19.25 -8.11 -6.11
N PRO A 292 18.44 -7.03 -5.96
CA PRO A 292 17.24 -6.86 -6.75
C PRO A 292 17.58 -6.75 -8.25
N LYS A 293 16.81 -7.44 -9.08
CA LYS A 293 16.90 -7.37 -10.53
C LYS A 293 15.55 -6.90 -11.07
N HIS A 294 15.41 -5.58 -11.25
CA HIS A 294 14.18 -4.99 -11.74
C HIS A 294 13.96 -5.35 -13.22
N PRO A 295 12.81 -5.96 -13.59
CA PRO A 295 12.41 -6.09 -14.98
C PRO A 295 12.25 -4.71 -15.62
N GLU A 296 12.44 -4.58 -16.94
CA GLU A 296 12.38 -3.31 -17.67
C GLU A 296 11.05 -2.55 -17.46
N TYR A 297 9.95 -3.28 -17.34
CA TYR A 297 8.63 -2.71 -17.09
C TYR A 297 8.32 -2.40 -15.61
N ARG A 298 9.24 -2.71 -14.69
CA ARG A 298 9.04 -2.39 -13.28
C ARG A 298 9.08 -0.88 -13.09
N PRO A 299 7.98 -0.26 -12.59
CA PRO A 299 8.01 1.16 -12.34
C PRO A 299 9.02 1.49 -11.24
N PRO A 300 9.56 2.71 -11.23
CA PRO A 300 10.31 3.20 -10.10
C PRO A 300 9.47 3.16 -8.83
N TYR A 301 10.15 3.05 -7.68
CA TYR A 301 9.52 3.13 -6.36
C TYR A 301 10.00 4.37 -5.64
N LEU A 302 9.07 5.23 -5.23
CA LEU A 302 9.37 6.43 -4.45
C LEU A 302 8.99 6.20 -2.98
N HIS A 303 9.98 6.32 -2.10
CA HIS A 303 9.76 6.28 -0.66
C HIS A 303 9.37 7.66 -0.14
N ILE A 304 8.13 7.79 0.36
CA ILE A 304 7.64 9.02 0.95
C ILE A 304 6.67 8.70 2.09
N ILE A 305 6.55 9.63 3.04
CA ILE A 305 5.55 9.53 4.12
C ILE A 305 4.45 10.59 3.92
N PRO A 306 3.27 10.43 4.51
CA PRO A 306 2.19 11.42 4.43
C PRO A 306 2.65 12.84 4.80
N LEU A 307 2.17 13.84 4.08
CA LEU A 307 2.53 15.25 4.30
C LEU A 307 2.32 15.70 5.75
N ALA A 308 1.25 15.25 6.39
CA ALA A 308 0.99 15.58 7.79
C ALA A 308 2.08 15.04 8.73
N GLU A 309 2.72 13.91 8.42
CA GLU A 309 3.85 13.38 9.18
C GLU A 309 5.13 14.20 8.92
N ILE A 310 5.37 14.59 7.67
CA ILE A 310 6.48 15.49 7.31
C ILE A 310 6.36 16.81 8.08
N ILE A 311 5.15 17.41 8.08
CA ILE A 311 4.88 18.66 8.81
C ILE A 311 5.07 18.47 10.32
N ALA A 312 4.60 17.37 10.90
CA ALA A 312 4.77 17.09 12.32
C ALA A 312 6.26 17.01 12.70
N LYS A 313 7.06 16.28 11.90
CA LYS A 313 8.52 16.18 12.09
C LYS A 313 9.20 17.54 11.97
N ALA A 314 8.90 18.30 10.93
CA ALA A 314 9.47 19.64 10.69
C ALA A 314 9.17 20.64 11.81
N LEU A 315 8.00 20.52 12.43
CA LEU A 315 7.55 21.42 13.50
C LEU A 315 7.80 20.87 14.92
N GLY A 316 8.49 19.74 15.06
CA GLY A 316 8.76 19.10 16.35
C GLY A 316 7.48 18.68 17.10
N GLN A 317 6.43 18.29 16.37
CA GLN A 317 5.16 17.86 16.95
C GLN A 317 5.15 16.35 17.14
N ASN A 318 4.68 15.88 18.32
CA ASN A 318 4.58 14.44 18.63
C ASN A 318 3.36 13.75 18.00
N SER A 319 2.46 14.51 17.36
CA SER A 319 1.24 13.97 16.75
C SER A 319 0.85 14.78 15.51
N THR A 320 0.41 14.06 14.50
CA THR A 320 -0.14 14.63 13.26
C THR A 320 -1.51 15.27 13.44
N PHE A 321 -2.20 14.99 14.56
CA PHE A 321 -3.54 15.51 14.87
C PHE A 321 -3.51 16.85 15.64
N THR A 322 -2.35 17.45 15.87
CA THR A 322 -2.28 18.76 16.52
C THR A 322 -2.88 19.84 15.61
N LYS A 323 -3.55 20.83 16.21
CA LYS A 323 -4.11 21.98 15.46
C LYS A 323 -3.07 22.66 14.54
N LYS A 324 -1.81 22.68 14.99
CA LYS A 324 -0.70 23.29 14.26
C LYS A 324 -0.37 22.51 12.97
N VAL A 325 -0.35 21.18 13.04
CA VAL A 325 -0.12 20.31 11.87
C VAL A 325 -1.31 20.35 10.92
N THR A 326 -2.52 20.16 11.44
CA THR A 326 -3.74 20.16 10.62
C THR A 326 -3.91 21.49 9.88
N LYS A 327 -3.71 22.63 10.59
CA LYS A 327 -3.78 23.96 9.96
C LYS A 327 -2.80 24.08 8.81
N ARG A 328 -1.54 23.69 9.02
CA ARG A 328 -0.48 23.80 8.00
C ARG A 328 -0.73 22.87 6.82
N TRP A 329 -1.21 21.65 7.09
CA TRP A 329 -1.61 20.71 6.05
C TRP A 329 -2.73 21.29 5.19
N THR A 330 -3.78 21.85 5.82
CA THR A 330 -4.93 22.46 5.12
C THR A 330 -4.47 23.63 4.26
N GLU A 331 -3.66 24.56 4.79
CA GLU A 331 -3.14 25.73 4.06
C GLU A 331 -2.37 25.31 2.81
N LEU A 332 -1.54 24.26 2.90
CA LEU A 332 -0.79 23.76 1.77
C LEU A 332 -1.70 23.08 0.73
N VAL A 333 -2.61 22.21 1.18
CA VAL A 333 -3.53 21.51 0.27
C VAL A 333 -4.47 22.49 -0.44
N ASP A 334 -4.99 23.51 0.27
CA ASP A 334 -5.84 24.53 -0.33
C ASP A 334 -5.09 25.37 -1.37
N ALA A 335 -3.78 25.62 -1.18
CA ALA A 335 -2.97 26.40 -2.11
C ALA A 335 -2.54 25.58 -3.35
N PHE A 336 -2.26 24.28 -3.20
CA PHE A 336 -1.73 23.43 -4.26
C PHE A 336 -2.71 22.38 -4.80
N GLY A 337 -3.94 22.37 -4.31
CA GLY A 337 -5.02 21.46 -4.72
C GLY A 337 -4.96 20.09 -4.06
N SER A 338 -3.78 19.49 -3.85
CA SER A 338 -3.67 18.17 -3.25
C SER A 338 -2.32 17.89 -2.58
N GLU A 339 -2.33 16.89 -1.67
CA GLU A 339 -1.12 16.40 -1.00
C GLU A 339 -0.13 15.79 -2.01
N VAL A 340 -0.60 14.99 -2.97
CA VAL A 340 0.27 14.35 -3.99
C VAL A 340 0.98 15.43 -4.82
N ASN A 341 0.28 16.49 -5.23
CA ASN A 341 0.93 17.60 -5.94
C ASN A 341 2.06 18.22 -5.11
N ILE A 342 1.82 18.46 -3.82
CA ILE A 342 2.84 19.01 -2.91
C ILE A 342 4.01 18.03 -2.74
N LEU A 343 3.75 16.75 -2.67
CA LEU A 343 4.80 15.75 -2.41
C LEU A 343 5.61 15.39 -3.66
N LEU A 344 5.04 15.49 -4.86
CA LEU A 344 5.67 15.00 -6.08
C LEU A 344 5.95 16.09 -7.13
N ASP A 345 4.97 16.95 -7.40
CA ASP A 345 4.94 17.68 -8.67
C ASP A 345 5.15 19.20 -8.50
N ALA A 346 4.66 19.83 -7.42
CA ALA A 346 4.73 21.28 -7.22
C ALA A 346 6.15 21.80 -7.04
N ASP A 347 6.43 23.00 -7.53
CA ASP A 347 7.72 23.64 -7.38
C ASP A 347 8.03 23.97 -5.91
N ILE A 348 9.26 23.69 -5.48
CA ILE A 348 9.68 23.87 -4.07
C ILE A 348 9.76 25.36 -3.69
N GLU A 349 10.06 26.24 -4.65
CA GLU A 349 10.09 27.68 -4.42
C GLU A 349 8.67 28.22 -4.22
N GLU A 350 7.68 27.70 -4.96
CA GLU A 350 6.27 28.06 -4.74
C GLU A 350 5.77 27.56 -3.38
N ILE A 351 6.14 26.33 -2.98
CA ILE A 351 5.82 25.79 -1.65
C ILE A 351 6.41 26.71 -0.55
N SER A 352 7.61 27.23 -0.74
CA SER A 352 8.28 28.11 0.23
C SER A 352 7.52 29.41 0.52
N LYS A 353 6.69 29.87 -0.43
CA LYS A 353 5.88 31.08 -0.26
C LYS A 353 4.63 30.87 0.60
N VAL A 354 4.20 29.60 0.76
CA VAL A 354 2.96 29.25 1.48
C VAL A 354 3.23 28.74 2.89
N THR A 355 4.43 28.18 3.14
CA THR A 355 4.73 27.54 4.43
C THR A 355 6.04 28.07 5.04
N VAL A 356 6.35 27.60 6.25
CA VAL A 356 7.58 28.00 6.96
C VAL A 356 8.81 27.24 6.42
N PRO A 357 10.01 27.82 6.47
CA PRO A 357 11.22 27.22 5.91
C PRO A 357 11.46 25.77 6.37
N ALA A 358 11.24 25.46 7.65
CA ALA A 358 11.43 24.12 8.18
C ALA A 358 10.56 23.05 7.47
N VAL A 359 9.32 23.40 7.10
CA VAL A 359 8.41 22.50 6.38
C VAL A 359 8.84 22.34 4.92
N THR A 360 9.26 23.44 4.26
CA THR A 360 9.77 23.40 2.88
C THR A 360 11.00 22.50 2.78
N GLU A 361 11.99 22.70 3.67
CA GLU A 361 13.20 21.89 3.71
C GLU A 361 12.90 20.41 4.00
N ALA A 362 11.94 20.12 4.86
CA ALA A 362 11.52 18.75 5.13
C ALA A 362 10.90 18.09 3.88
N ILE A 363 9.97 18.77 3.19
CA ILE A 363 9.39 18.28 1.94
C ILE A 363 10.49 18.01 0.91
N LYS A 364 11.43 18.95 0.74
CA LYS A 364 12.58 18.80 -0.16
C LYS A 364 13.43 17.59 0.20
N ALA A 365 13.78 17.41 1.48
CA ALA A 365 14.58 16.30 1.96
C ALA A 365 13.92 14.94 1.65
N PHE A 366 12.60 14.82 1.84
CA PHE A 366 11.87 13.60 1.48
C PHE A 366 11.84 13.37 -0.03
N ARG A 367 11.58 14.40 -0.85
CA ARG A 367 11.62 14.27 -2.32
C ARG A 367 12.98 13.84 -2.86
N GLU A 368 14.06 14.27 -2.20
CA GLU A 368 15.44 13.95 -2.57
C GLU A 368 15.95 12.66 -1.90
N GLY A 369 15.13 11.96 -1.12
CA GLY A 369 15.55 10.78 -0.36
C GLY A 369 16.62 11.06 0.69
N LYS A 370 16.82 12.33 1.07
CA LYS A 370 17.81 12.76 2.06
C LYS A 370 17.24 12.71 3.47
N VAL A 371 16.90 11.52 3.93
CA VAL A 371 16.39 11.25 5.27
C VAL A 371 17.18 10.13 5.92
N ILE A 372 17.32 10.16 7.25
CA ILE A 372 17.98 9.11 8.02
C ILE A 372 16.89 8.18 8.56
N ILE A 373 16.96 6.88 8.23
CA ILE A 373 15.97 5.90 8.65
C ILE A 373 16.60 4.91 9.62
N HIS A 374 16.05 4.84 10.82
CA HIS A 374 16.40 3.83 11.81
C HIS A 374 15.35 2.70 11.74
N PRO A 375 15.74 1.47 11.40
CA PRO A 375 14.79 0.41 11.15
C PRO A 375 14.04 -0.04 12.40
N GLY A 376 12.76 -0.38 12.21
CA GLY A 376 11.94 -0.97 13.24
C GLY A 376 12.13 -2.48 13.37
N GLY A 377 11.70 -3.03 14.50
CA GLY A 377 11.79 -4.46 14.78
C GLY A 377 11.18 -4.84 16.12
N GLY A 378 10.81 -6.11 16.26
CA GLY A 378 10.29 -6.65 17.50
C GLY A 378 8.94 -6.08 17.96
N GLY A 379 8.23 -5.35 17.10
CA GLY A 379 6.97 -4.66 17.41
C GLY A 379 7.12 -3.15 17.64
N ARG A 380 8.33 -2.61 17.54
CA ARG A 380 8.59 -1.18 17.61
C ARG A 380 8.78 -0.62 16.20
N TYR A 381 8.08 0.48 15.87
CA TYR A 381 8.25 1.19 14.60
C TYR A 381 9.66 1.75 14.44
N GLY A 382 10.13 1.80 13.21
CA GLY A 382 11.29 2.57 12.85
C GLY A 382 11.03 4.07 13.00
N THR A 383 12.09 4.84 12.91
CA THR A 383 12.01 6.31 12.95
C THR A 383 12.72 6.92 11.75
N ILE A 384 12.17 8.02 11.25
CA ILE A 384 12.80 8.83 10.22
C ILE A 384 13.20 10.16 10.85
N GLU A 385 14.44 10.55 10.62
CA GLU A 385 15.00 11.82 11.06
C GLU A 385 15.37 12.68 9.84
N LEU A 386 15.16 13.98 9.96
CA LEU A 386 15.64 14.94 8.98
C LEU A 386 17.11 15.21 9.29
N PRO A 387 18.03 15.09 8.31
CA PRO A 387 19.44 15.34 8.54
C PRO A 387 19.67 16.79 8.91
N ASN A 388 20.59 17.03 9.84
CA ASN A 388 21.12 18.35 10.11
C ASN A 388 22.01 18.82 8.94
N GLU A 389 22.48 20.11 8.96
CA GLU A 389 23.24 20.68 7.84
C GLU A 389 24.55 19.93 7.54
N GLU A 390 25.20 19.38 8.54
CA GLU A 390 26.47 18.64 8.39
C GLU A 390 26.27 17.22 7.82
N GLU A 391 25.12 16.61 8.05
CA GLU A 391 24.78 15.26 7.60
C GLU A 391 24.22 15.22 6.16
N ARG A 392 23.73 16.35 5.63
CA ARG A 392 23.10 16.43 4.29
C ARG A 392 24.04 16.01 3.15
N ASP A 393 25.33 16.23 3.27
CA ASP A 393 26.32 15.88 2.25
C ASP A 393 26.71 14.39 2.27
N THR A 394 26.55 13.71 3.40
CA THR A 394 26.92 12.30 3.56
C THR A 394 25.80 11.31 3.17
N VAL A 395 24.56 11.76 3.12
CA VAL A 395 23.36 10.92 2.79
C VAL A 395 23.18 10.74 1.28
N ARG A 396 23.95 11.44 0.45
CA ARG A 396 23.79 11.55 -1.02
C ARG A 396 23.81 10.24 -1.82
N ASP A 397 24.32 9.13 -1.29
CA ASP A 397 24.74 7.98 -2.12
C ASP A 397 23.82 6.74 -2.08
N LYS A 398 22.65 6.76 -1.42
CA LYS A 398 21.90 5.50 -1.16
C LYS A 398 20.49 5.37 -1.75
N GLN A 399 19.87 6.43 -2.25
CA GLN A 399 18.53 6.36 -2.83
C GLN A 399 18.44 7.13 -4.16
N LYS A 400 17.75 6.57 -5.16
CA LYS A 400 17.40 7.31 -6.36
C LYS A 400 16.44 8.43 -6.00
N THR A 401 16.68 9.64 -6.51
CA THR A 401 15.88 10.84 -6.26
C THR A 401 14.72 10.95 -7.25
N LEU A 402 13.68 11.71 -6.91
CA LEU A 402 12.58 12.03 -7.82
C LEU A 402 13.10 12.62 -9.15
N SER A 403 14.18 13.43 -9.11
CA SER A 403 14.82 14.03 -10.28
C SER A 403 15.46 12.99 -11.21
N ASP A 404 15.83 11.81 -10.71
CA ASP A 404 16.39 10.73 -11.53
C ASP A 404 15.31 10.03 -12.35
N PHE A 405 14.05 10.13 -11.93
CA PHE A 405 12.89 9.54 -12.59
C PHE A 405 12.16 10.50 -13.55
N LEU A 406 12.25 11.81 -13.30
CA LEU A 406 11.61 12.83 -14.16
C LEU A 406 12.43 13.21 -15.41
N LYS A 407 13.68 12.72 -15.54
CA LYS A 407 14.59 12.97 -16.67
C LYS A 407 14.58 11.88 -17.74
N THR A 408 13.81 10.83 -17.56
CA THR A 408 13.56 9.77 -18.55
C THR A 408 12.14 9.83 -19.06
#